data_451961aeb399ccf6750d912d17a46aa4
#
_entry.id   451961aeb399ccf6750d912d17a46aa4
#
_cell.length_a   1.000
_cell.length_b   1.000
_cell.length_c   1.000
_cell.angle_alpha   90.00
_cell.angle_beta   90.00
_cell.angle_gamma   90.00
#
_symmetry.space_group_name_H-M   'P 1'
#
loop_
_entity.id
_entity.type
_entity.pdbx_description
1 polymer ?
#
loop_
_entity_poly.entity_id
_entity_poly.type
_entity_poly.pdbx_seq_one_letter_code
_entity_poly.pdbx_strand_id
1 'polypeptide(L)'
;MHEILRVAEATLAAAGVASSRHDAYMLAAHLIGTDPLTVRLMSPTDLPTTFHHDYAELISRRAHREPLQHILGTAPFGPLTLAVGPGVFIPRPETEQLADWVATCLSNTPNPLIIDLCTGSGAIAGYLAHARPDADIYAVELSPEALTYTHTNLDPLGVTIIAGDATDPTLLEHLNGKATAVVTNPPYVPHTTDLQPEVYADPPMAVFGGDTGMDVITRLIPTARRLLAPGGVFACEHDDTTGPDVVKLVAEAGLRQVTQHQDWAGQPRFVTAICDSTD
;
A
#
# COMPACT_ATOMS: atom_id res chain seq x y z
N MET A 1 32.94 -0.43 -11.20
CA MET A 1 31.58 -0.67 -10.66
C MET A 1 31.51 -1.84 -9.67
N HIS A 2 31.93 -3.05 -10.00
CA HIS A 2 31.76 -4.24 -9.14
C HIS A 2 32.29 -4.07 -7.70
N GLU A 3 33.48 -3.51 -7.53
CA GLU A 3 34.07 -3.29 -6.19
C GLU A 3 33.29 -2.25 -5.37
N ILE A 4 32.80 -1.18 -6.00
CA ILE A 4 31.98 -0.14 -5.36
C ILE A 4 30.70 -0.75 -4.79
N LEU A 5 29.99 -1.53 -5.61
CA LEU A 5 28.75 -2.21 -5.23
C LEU A 5 28.99 -3.25 -4.12
N ARG A 6 30.10 -4.00 -4.19
CA ARG A 6 30.48 -4.97 -3.15
C ARG A 6 30.73 -4.33 -1.79
N VAL A 7 31.38 -3.18 -1.77
CA VAL A 7 31.61 -2.40 -0.55
C VAL A 7 30.30 -1.89 0.02
N ALA A 8 29.44 -1.35 -0.83
CA ALA A 8 28.12 -0.87 -0.41
C ALA A 8 27.24 -2.01 0.13
N GLU A 9 27.17 -3.16 -0.57
CA GLU A 9 26.49 -4.36 -0.09
C GLU A 9 26.98 -4.79 1.29
N ALA A 10 28.30 -4.83 1.49
CA ALA A 10 28.88 -5.20 2.79
C ALA A 10 28.55 -4.18 3.90
N THR A 11 28.52 -2.89 3.59
CA THR A 11 28.14 -1.82 4.53
C THR A 11 26.69 -1.99 4.97
N LEU A 12 25.77 -2.18 4.02
CA LEU A 12 24.34 -2.37 4.31
C LEU A 12 24.08 -3.68 5.06
N ALA A 13 24.75 -4.77 4.71
CA ALA A 13 24.66 -6.04 5.41
C ALA A 13 25.14 -5.92 6.87
N ALA A 14 26.24 -5.22 7.12
CA ALA A 14 26.76 -4.95 8.47
C ALA A 14 25.77 -4.10 9.30
N ALA A 15 24.96 -3.26 8.67
CA ALA A 15 23.89 -2.49 9.29
C ALA A 15 22.58 -3.28 9.48
N GLY A 16 22.54 -4.58 9.14
CA GLY A 16 21.40 -5.44 9.29
C GLY A 16 20.30 -5.26 8.22
N VAL A 17 20.63 -4.64 7.07
CA VAL A 17 19.70 -4.52 5.94
C VAL A 17 19.59 -5.88 5.24
N ALA A 18 18.42 -6.50 5.29
CA ALA A 18 18.20 -7.83 4.72
C ALA A 18 18.39 -7.87 3.19
N SER A 19 17.95 -6.82 2.49
CA SER A 19 18.03 -6.65 1.03
C SER A 19 19.30 -5.93 0.57
N SER A 20 20.40 -6.00 1.34
CA SER A 20 21.63 -5.20 1.18
C SER A 20 22.16 -5.11 -0.27
N ARG A 21 22.17 -6.24 -0.97
CA ARG A 21 22.61 -6.28 -2.36
C ARG A 21 21.63 -5.55 -3.29
N HIS A 22 20.33 -5.84 -3.17
CA HIS A 22 19.29 -5.19 -3.95
C HIS A 22 19.34 -3.68 -3.77
N ASP A 23 19.37 -3.24 -2.52
CA ASP A 23 19.37 -1.82 -2.15
C ASP A 23 20.61 -1.09 -2.69
N ALA A 24 21.80 -1.70 -2.60
CA ALA A 24 23.02 -1.13 -3.16
C ALA A 24 22.89 -0.88 -4.67
N TYR A 25 22.32 -1.83 -5.42
CA TYR A 25 22.12 -1.67 -6.86
C TYR A 25 21.05 -0.63 -7.20
N MET A 26 19.93 -0.62 -6.46
CA MET A 26 18.85 0.35 -6.67
C MET A 26 19.33 1.79 -6.44
N LEU A 27 20.08 2.03 -5.37
CA LEU A 27 20.64 3.34 -5.06
C LEU A 27 21.64 3.84 -6.10
N ALA A 28 22.49 2.92 -6.63
CA ALA A 28 23.39 3.26 -7.72
C ALA A 28 22.63 3.58 -9.02
N ALA A 29 21.63 2.77 -9.36
CA ALA A 29 20.77 2.96 -10.51
C ALA A 29 20.03 4.31 -10.47
N HIS A 30 19.50 4.65 -9.30
CA HIS A 30 18.83 5.92 -9.04
C HIS A 30 19.73 7.13 -9.33
N LEU A 31 20.97 7.13 -8.82
CA LEU A 31 21.92 8.22 -9.06
C LEU A 31 22.33 8.38 -10.50
N ILE A 32 22.42 7.28 -11.25
CA ILE A 32 22.87 7.28 -12.63
C ILE A 32 21.69 7.53 -13.60
N GLY A 33 20.44 7.36 -13.12
CA GLY A 33 19.25 7.44 -13.97
C GLY A 33 19.10 6.26 -14.92
N THR A 34 19.45 5.05 -14.46
CA THR A 34 19.40 3.82 -15.26
C THR A 34 18.75 2.66 -14.49
N ASP A 35 18.66 1.49 -15.09
CA ASP A 35 18.19 0.28 -14.43
C ASP A 35 19.32 -0.47 -13.69
N PRO A 36 19.02 -1.27 -12.65
CA PRO A 36 20.02 -1.98 -11.85
C PRO A 36 20.85 -3.00 -12.63
N LEU A 37 20.36 -3.56 -13.74
CA LEU A 37 21.12 -4.50 -14.59
C LEU A 37 22.19 -3.75 -15.37
N THR A 38 21.85 -2.59 -15.91
CA THR A 38 22.78 -1.71 -16.63
C THR A 38 23.92 -1.24 -15.71
N VAL A 39 23.62 -0.87 -14.45
CA VAL A 39 24.64 -0.50 -13.46
C VAL A 39 25.76 -1.56 -13.35
N ARG A 40 25.39 -2.83 -13.39
CA ARG A 40 26.34 -3.95 -13.27
C ARG A 40 27.36 -3.99 -14.40
N LEU A 41 26.97 -3.51 -15.58
CA LEU A 41 27.77 -3.57 -16.81
C LEU A 41 28.62 -2.32 -17.04
N MET A 42 28.38 -1.25 -16.27
CA MET A 42 29.05 0.05 -16.44
C MET A 42 30.52 0.01 -16.04
N SER A 43 31.34 0.74 -16.81
CA SER A 43 32.71 1.03 -16.43
C SER A 43 32.76 2.13 -15.35
N PRO A 44 33.71 2.09 -14.42
CA PRO A 44 33.93 3.21 -13.51
C PRO A 44 34.19 4.56 -14.19
N THR A 45 34.67 4.54 -15.42
CA THR A 45 34.93 5.73 -16.25
C THR A 45 33.65 6.40 -16.76
N ASP A 46 32.53 5.70 -16.75
CA ASP A 46 31.24 6.18 -17.27
C ASP A 46 30.39 6.85 -16.18
N LEU A 47 30.91 6.86 -14.95
CA LEU A 47 30.20 7.42 -13.80
C LEU A 47 30.30 8.95 -13.75
N PRO A 48 29.23 9.65 -13.29
CA PRO A 48 29.31 11.07 -12.97
C PRO A 48 30.43 11.37 -11.96
N THR A 49 31.07 12.53 -12.07
CA THR A 49 32.17 12.91 -11.17
C THR A 49 31.76 12.98 -9.70
N THR A 50 30.50 13.27 -9.42
CA THR A 50 29.92 13.33 -8.06
C THR A 50 29.50 11.96 -7.53
N PHE A 51 29.42 10.93 -8.38
CA PHE A 51 28.83 9.63 -8.06
C PHE A 51 29.35 9.04 -6.74
N HIS A 52 30.66 9.04 -6.52
CA HIS A 52 31.24 8.42 -5.33
C HIS A 52 30.78 9.10 -4.03
N HIS A 53 30.68 10.43 -4.05
CA HIS A 53 30.22 11.20 -2.90
C HIS A 53 28.73 10.96 -2.64
N ASP A 54 27.92 11.17 -3.66
CA ASP A 54 26.46 11.08 -3.59
C ASP A 54 26.02 9.65 -3.25
N TYR A 55 26.69 8.65 -3.83
CA TYR A 55 26.41 7.25 -3.54
C TYR A 55 26.75 6.87 -2.09
N ALA A 56 27.88 7.34 -1.57
CA ALA A 56 28.26 7.12 -0.16
C ALA A 56 27.24 7.74 0.80
N GLU A 57 26.69 8.90 0.46
CA GLU A 57 25.61 9.53 1.24
C GLU A 57 24.34 8.68 1.26
N LEU A 58 23.86 8.20 0.10
CA LEU A 58 22.68 7.34 0.03
C LEU A 58 22.88 6.01 0.77
N ILE A 59 24.06 5.40 0.65
CA ILE A 59 24.42 4.17 1.41
C ILE A 59 24.42 4.45 2.90
N SER A 60 24.93 5.61 3.33
CA SER A 60 24.89 6.00 4.75
C SER A 60 23.46 6.15 5.26
N ARG A 61 22.57 6.84 4.54
CA ARG A 61 21.14 6.97 4.88
C ARG A 61 20.51 5.59 5.04
N ARG A 62 20.72 4.70 4.06
CA ARG A 62 20.16 3.35 4.09
C ARG A 62 20.75 2.49 5.23
N ALA A 63 22.04 2.64 5.53
CA ALA A 63 22.67 1.96 6.67
C ALA A 63 22.12 2.45 8.03
N HIS A 64 21.60 3.68 8.12
CA HIS A 64 20.84 4.18 9.26
C HIS A 64 19.37 3.72 9.26
N ARG A 65 19.03 2.74 8.42
CA ARG A 65 17.73 2.09 8.30
C ARG A 65 16.62 3.02 7.76
N GLU A 66 16.98 4.13 7.08
CA GLU A 66 16.00 4.87 6.28
C GLU A 66 15.45 3.94 5.17
N PRO A 67 14.12 3.85 4.99
CA PRO A 67 13.55 2.99 3.96
C PRO A 67 14.09 3.31 2.56
N LEU A 68 14.39 2.28 1.78
CA LEU A 68 14.86 2.44 0.40
C LEU A 68 13.93 3.34 -0.41
N GLN A 69 12.62 3.12 -0.29
CA GLN A 69 11.59 3.85 -1.03
C GLN A 69 11.56 5.35 -0.66
N HIS A 70 11.83 5.70 0.60
CA HIS A 70 11.95 7.10 1.01
C HIS A 70 13.20 7.76 0.40
N ILE A 71 14.31 7.02 0.30
CA ILE A 71 15.54 7.50 -0.34
C ILE A 71 15.32 7.71 -1.84
N LEU A 72 14.62 6.78 -2.50
CA LEU A 72 14.31 6.85 -3.93
C LEU A 72 13.18 7.85 -4.26
N GLY A 73 12.35 8.20 -3.28
CA GLY A 73 11.15 9.00 -3.47
C GLY A 73 10.01 8.26 -4.18
N THR A 74 10.17 6.98 -4.45
CA THR A 74 9.19 6.17 -5.19
C THR A 74 9.11 4.74 -4.68
N ALA A 75 7.93 4.10 -4.85
CA ALA A 75 7.69 2.69 -4.62
C ALA A 75 6.96 2.05 -5.81
N PRO A 76 7.35 0.84 -6.26
CA PRO A 76 6.58 0.08 -7.23
C PRO A 76 5.31 -0.49 -6.57
N PHE A 77 4.22 -0.57 -7.34
CA PHE A 77 3.01 -1.28 -6.97
C PHE A 77 2.28 -1.77 -8.23
N GLY A 78 2.34 -3.07 -8.49
CA GLY A 78 1.88 -3.65 -9.75
C GLY A 78 2.51 -2.95 -10.96
N PRO A 79 1.70 -2.39 -11.89
CA PRO A 79 2.20 -1.67 -13.06
C PRO A 79 2.63 -0.21 -12.77
N LEU A 80 2.46 0.26 -11.54
CA LEU A 80 2.64 1.66 -11.18
C LEU A 80 4.00 1.90 -10.51
N THR A 81 4.48 3.14 -10.65
CA THR A 81 5.54 3.70 -9.80
C THR A 81 4.94 4.89 -9.05
N LEU A 82 4.73 4.73 -7.76
CA LEU A 82 4.07 5.71 -6.91
C LEU A 82 5.09 6.61 -6.23
N ALA A 83 4.81 7.90 -6.15
CA ALA A 83 5.54 8.82 -5.29
C ALA A 83 5.27 8.47 -3.83
N VAL A 84 6.33 8.35 -3.03
CA VAL A 84 6.28 8.08 -1.59
C VAL A 84 7.39 8.83 -0.87
N GLY A 85 7.24 8.99 0.44
CA GLY A 85 8.25 9.63 1.28
C GLY A 85 7.75 9.74 2.72
N PRO A 86 8.45 10.49 3.59
CA PRO A 86 8.00 10.70 4.95
C PRO A 86 6.57 11.24 5.02
N GLY A 87 5.74 10.67 5.88
CA GLY A 87 4.33 11.08 6.05
C GLY A 87 3.31 10.23 5.32
N VAL A 88 3.74 9.25 4.51
CA VAL A 88 2.82 8.28 3.87
C VAL A 88 3.33 6.85 4.06
N PHE A 89 2.38 5.90 4.17
CA PHE A 89 2.68 4.47 4.22
C PHE A 89 3.30 3.99 2.89
N ILE A 90 4.40 3.26 2.98
CA ILE A 90 5.03 2.63 1.81
C ILE A 90 4.19 1.41 1.39
N PRO A 91 3.65 1.37 0.16
CA PRO A 91 2.87 0.22 -0.32
C PRO A 91 3.64 -1.09 -0.19
N ARG A 92 2.94 -2.15 0.24
CA ARG A 92 3.52 -3.49 0.40
C ARG A 92 3.12 -4.41 -0.76
N PRO A 93 4.02 -5.30 -1.20
CA PRO A 93 3.72 -6.23 -2.31
C PRO A 93 2.51 -7.13 -2.04
N GLU A 94 2.25 -7.47 -0.77
CA GLU A 94 1.13 -8.32 -0.36
C GLU A 94 -0.22 -7.67 -0.70
N THR A 95 -0.30 -6.34 -0.63
CA THR A 95 -1.50 -5.55 -0.95
C THR A 95 -1.86 -5.60 -2.44
N GLU A 96 -0.89 -5.90 -3.32
CA GLU A 96 -1.16 -6.07 -4.75
C GLU A 96 -2.18 -7.19 -5.02
N GLN A 97 -2.14 -8.27 -4.21
CA GLN A 97 -3.07 -9.38 -4.35
C GLN A 97 -4.51 -9.00 -4.02
N LEU A 98 -4.69 -8.13 -3.01
CA LEU A 98 -5.99 -7.57 -2.68
C LEU A 98 -6.54 -6.74 -3.85
N ALA A 99 -5.72 -5.86 -4.42
CA ALA A 99 -6.11 -5.02 -5.55
C ALA A 99 -6.43 -5.85 -6.81
N ASP A 100 -5.62 -6.87 -7.12
CA ASP A 100 -5.82 -7.77 -8.25
C ASP A 100 -7.10 -8.62 -8.07
N TRP A 101 -7.37 -9.09 -6.86
CA TRP A 101 -8.60 -9.81 -6.55
C TRP A 101 -9.84 -8.96 -6.84
N VAL A 102 -9.85 -7.68 -6.39
CA VAL A 102 -10.96 -6.76 -6.66
C VAL A 102 -11.12 -6.51 -8.16
N ALA A 103 -10.03 -6.22 -8.88
CA ALA A 103 -10.05 -6.00 -10.32
C ALA A 103 -10.63 -7.21 -11.08
N THR A 104 -10.20 -8.42 -10.70
CA THR A 104 -10.66 -9.69 -11.27
C THR A 104 -12.13 -9.93 -10.99
N CYS A 105 -12.57 -9.73 -9.74
CA CYS A 105 -13.97 -9.90 -9.33
C CYS A 105 -14.91 -8.99 -10.14
N LEU A 106 -14.48 -7.78 -10.44
CA LEU A 106 -15.25 -6.79 -11.19
C LEU A 106 -15.09 -6.88 -12.72
N SER A 107 -14.34 -7.84 -13.25
CA SER A 107 -14.01 -7.93 -14.69
C SER A 107 -15.19 -7.88 -15.64
N ASN A 108 -16.35 -8.39 -15.21
CA ASN A 108 -17.59 -8.43 -16.00
C ASN A 108 -18.62 -7.35 -15.57
N THR A 109 -18.25 -6.43 -14.68
CA THR A 109 -19.14 -5.36 -14.21
C THR A 109 -18.81 -4.07 -14.94
N PRO A 110 -19.66 -3.54 -15.82
CA PRO A 110 -19.37 -2.30 -16.54
C PRO A 110 -19.47 -1.07 -15.60
N ASN A 111 -18.56 -0.11 -15.79
CA ASN A 111 -18.52 1.15 -15.05
C ASN A 111 -18.70 0.96 -13.53
N PRO A 112 -17.88 0.11 -12.86
CA PRO A 112 -18.04 -0.13 -11.42
C PRO A 112 -17.74 1.12 -10.62
N LEU A 113 -18.54 1.36 -9.57
CA LEU A 113 -18.21 2.36 -8.53
C LEU A 113 -17.37 1.68 -7.45
N ILE A 114 -16.14 2.13 -7.28
CA ILE A 114 -15.18 1.58 -6.32
C ILE A 114 -14.82 2.63 -5.28
N ILE A 115 -14.78 2.25 -4.02
CA ILE A 115 -14.34 3.12 -2.92
C ILE A 115 -13.16 2.46 -2.22
N ASP A 116 -12.02 3.14 -2.23
CA ASP A 116 -10.80 2.77 -1.49
C ASP A 116 -10.73 3.59 -0.20
N LEU A 117 -10.90 2.92 0.94
CA LEU A 117 -10.84 3.54 2.26
C LEU A 117 -9.45 3.36 2.86
N CYS A 118 -8.91 4.42 3.49
CA CYS A 118 -7.52 4.48 3.97
C CYS A 118 -6.51 4.32 2.83
N THR A 119 -6.66 5.12 1.77
CA THR A 119 -5.95 4.93 0.50
C THR A 119 -4.44 5.17 0.59
N GLY A 120 -3.95 5.91 1.59
CA GLY A 120 -2.53 6.20 1.78
C GLY A 120 -1.92 6.91 0.57
N SER A 121 -0.89 6.31 -0.03
CA SER A 121 -0.29 6.82 -1.27
C SER A 121 -1.19 6.68 -2.51
N GLY A 122 -2.36 6.06 -2.38
CA GLY A 122 -3.24 5.79 -3.51
C GLY A 122 -2.94 4.46 -4.23
N ALA A 123 -2.25 3.54 -3.59
CA ALA A 123 -1.76 2.31 -4.23
C ALA A 123 -2.89 1.44 -4.80
N ILE A 124 -3.89 1.11 -3.98
CA ILE A 124 -5.03 0.28 -4.41
C ILE A 124 -5.88 1.02 -5.44
N ALA A 125 -6.28 2.27 -5.14
CA ALA A 125 -7.09 3.09 -6.06
C ALA A 125 -6.40 3.27 -7.41
N GLY A 126 -5.08 3.56 -7.42
CA GLY A 126 -4.28 3.70 -8.64
C GLY A 126 -4.19 2.40 -9.43
N TYR A 127 -3.95 1.26 -8.76
CA TYR A 127 -3.95 -0.05 -9.41
C TYR A 127 -5.30 -0.33 -10.08
N LEU A 128 -6.41 -0.07 -9.37
CA LEU A 128 -7.76 -0.29 -9.88
C LEU A 128 -8.10 0.65 -11.04
N ALA A 129 -7.68 1.92 -10.99
CA ALA A 129 -7.84 2.86 -12.10
C ALA A 129 -7.09 2.40 -13.36
N HIS A 130 -5.90 1.85 -13.19
CA HIS A 130 -5.13 1.28 -14.29
C HIS A 130 -5.80 0.01 -14.88
N ALA A 131 -6.24 -0.92 -14.01
CA ALA A 131 -6.85 -2.18 -14.42
C ALA A 131 -8.27 -1.99 -14.98
N ARG A 132 -8.98 -0.97 -14.52
CA ARG A 132 -10.38 -0.67 -14.85
C ARG A 132 -10.55 0.82 -15.20
N PRO A 133 -10.13 1.24 -16.39
CA PRO A 133 -10.27 2.64 -16.85
C PRO A 133 -11.72 3.13 -16.99
N ASP A 134 -12.67 2.20 -16.96
CA ASP A 134 -14.11 2.47 -16.98
C ASP A 134 -14.70 2.70 -15.57
N ALA A 135 -13.93 2.47 -14.48
CA ALA A 135 -14.42 2.59 -13.12
C ALA A 135 -14.55 4.05 -12.67
N ASP A 136 -15.57 4.33 -11.85
CA ASP A 136 -15.66 5.54 -11.04
C ASP A 136 -15.05 5.25 -9.66
N ILE A 137 -13.92 5.86 -9.32
CA ILE A 137 -13.13 5.52 -8.14
C ILE A 137 -13.05 6.68 -7.18
N TYR A 138 -13.40 6.43 -5.92
CA TYR A 138 -13.23 7.33 -4.79
C TYR A 138 -12.14 6.81 -3.86
N ALA A 139 -11.15 7.64 -3.56
CA ALA A 139 -10.03 7.34 -2.66
C ALA A 139 -10.13 8.23 -1.41
N VAL A 140 -10.29 7.62 -0.24
CA VAL A 140 -10.46 8.33 1.04
C VAL A 140 -9.19 8.28 1.86
N GLU A 141 -8.69 9.44 2.27
CA GLU A 141 -7.50 9.57 3.12
C GLU A 141 -7.73 10.59 4.24
N LEU A 142 -7.26 10.25 5.43
CA LEU A 142 -7.39 11.09 6.63
C LEU A 142 -6.20 12.03 6.82
N SER A 143 -4.96 11.54 6.52
CA SER A 143 -3.72 12.28 6.79
C SER A 143 -3.49 13.39 5.75
N PRO A 144 -3.35 14.66 6.16
CA PRO A 144 -2.99 15.75 5.26
C PRO A 144 -1.64 15.53 4.57
N GLU A 145 -0.69 14.89 5.25
CA GLU A 145 0.63 14.58 4.70
C GLU A 145 0.51 13.53 3.60
N ALA A 146 -0.24 12.44 3.85
CA ALA A 146 -0.47 11.40 2.86
C ALA A 146 -1.24 11.91 1.65
N LEU A 147 -2.22 12.82 1.83
CA LEU A 147 -2.98 13.45 0.74
C LEU A 147 -2.10 14.11 -0.31
N THR A 148 -0.93 14.66 0.06
CA THR A 148 0.01 15.22 -0.91
C THR A 148 0.50 14.16 -1.91
N TYR A 149 0.81 12.97 -1.41
CA TYR A 149 1.21 11.83 -2.26
C TYR A 149 0.02 11.24 -3.00
N THR A 150 -1.14 11.14 -2.33
CA THR A 150 -2.39 10.69 -2.95
C THR A 150 -2.71 11.51 -4.19
N HIS A 151 -2.69 12.85 -4.10
CA HIS A 151 -2.90 13.75 -5.24
C HIS A 151 -1.85 13.57 -6.32
N THR A 152 -0.56 13.50 -5.96
CA THR A 152 0.52 13.30 -6.93
C THR A 152 0.31 12.03 -7.75
N ASN A 153 -0.14 10.96 -7.12
CA ASN A 153 -0.29 9.65 -7.73
C ASN A 153 -1.63 9.47 -8.48
N LEU A 154 -2.71 10.04 -7.96
CA LEU A 154 -4.07 9.74 -8.45
C LEU A 154 -4.71 10.80 -9.32
N ASP A 155 -4.34 12.10 -9.19
CA ASP A 155 -4.90 13.15 -10.06
C ASP A 155 -4.71 12.85 -11.56
N PRO A 156 -3.54 12.30 -12.01
CA PRO A 156 -3.36 11.94 -13.42
C PRO A 156 -4.26 10.78 -13.90
N LEU A 157 -4.81 10.01 -12.96
CA LEU A 157 -5.66 8.85 -13.24
C LEU A 157 -7.16 9.16 -13.18
N GLY A 158 -7.53 10.40 -12.82
CA GLY A 158 -8.92 10.83 -12.72
C GLY A 158 -9.70 10.25 -11.54
N VAL A 159 -9.02 9.79 -10.50
CA VAL A 159 -9.64 9.28 -9.26
C VAL A 159 -10.14 10.45 -8.41
N THR A 160 -11.34 10.33 -7.85
CA THR A 160 -11.90 11.33 -6.93
C THR A 160 -11.32 11.14 -5.53
N ILE A 161 -10.51 12.11 -5.08
CA ILE A 161 -9.85 12.07 -3.78
C ILE A 161 -10.69 12.81 -2.74
N ILE A 162 -10.92 12.15 -1.59
CA ILE A 162 -11.71 12.67 -0.48
C ILE A 162 -10.85 12.73 0.78
N ALA A 163 -10.62 13.92 1.30
CA ALA A 163 -10.06 14.10 2.65
C ALA A 163 -11.13 13.75 3.69
N GLY A 164 -10.96 12.65 4.43
CA GLY A 164 -11.98 12.20 5.38
C GLY A 164 -11.57 11.00 6.23
N ASP A 165 -12.30 10.79 7.31
CA ASP A 165 -12.14 9.64 8.21
C ASP A 165 -13.02 8.48 7.71
N ALA A 166 -12.40 7.35 7.34
CA ALA A 166 -13.10 6.14 6.91
C ALA A 166 -14.05 5.56 8.00
N THR A 167 -13.86 5.97 9.26
CA THR A 167 -14.71 5.56 10.39
C THR A 167 -15.89 6.51 10.66
N ASP A 168 -15.99 7.62 9.91
CA ASP A 168 -17.12 8.55 10.03
C ASP A 168 -18.39 7.93 9.42
N PRO A 169 -19.46 7.76 10.18
CA PRO A 169 -20.72 7.19 9.68
C PRO A 169 -21.40 8.04 8.61
N THR A 170 -21.01 9.31 8.44
CA THR A 170 -21.57 10.23 7.44
C THR A 170 -20.71 10.34 6.17
N LEU A 171 -19.53 9.73 6.19
CA LEU A 171 -18.63 9.74 5.04
C LEU A 171 -19.34 9.27 3.76
N LEU A 172 -19.29 10.07 2.68
CA LEU A 172 -19.87 9.73 1.38
C LEU A 172 -21.35 9.31 1.43
N GLU A 173 -22.18 9.92 2.30
CA GLU A 173 -23.61 9.56 2.43
C GLU A 173 -24.38 9.51 1.12
N HIS A 174 -24.02 10.34 0.16
CA HIS A 174 -24.64 10.38 -1.18
C HIS A 174 -24.36 9.10 -2.02
N LEU A 175 -23.39 8.29 -1.60
CA LEU A 175 -23.03 7.00 -2.21
C LEU A 175 -23.58 5.78 -1.44
N ASN A 176 -24.43 5.97 -0.43
CA ASN A 176 -25.05 4.87 0.30
C ASN A 176 -25.72 3.87 -0.64
N GLY A 177 -25.37 2.59 -0.50
CA GLY A 177 -25.94 1.50 -1.27
C GLY A 177 -25.56 1.49 -2.75
N LYS A 178 -24.51 2.21 -3.17
CA LYS A 178 -24.15 2.37 -4.59
C LYS A 178 -22.81 1.73 -4.98
N ALA A 179 -21.90 1.53 -4.03
CA ALA A 179 -20.57 1.03 -4.33
C ALA A 179 -20.61 -0.43 -4.82
N THR A 180 -20.06 -0.68 -5.99
CA THR A 180 -19.86 -2.03 -6.52
C THR A 180 -18.75 -2.77 -5.75
N ALA A 181 -17.75 -2.01 -5.25
CA ALA A 181 -16.74 -2.52 -4.35
C ALA A 181 -16.35 -1.46 -3.31
N VAL A 182 -16.08 -1.93 -2.10
CA VAL A 182 -15.37 -1.18 -1.06
C VAL A 182 -14.13 -1.99 -0.70
N VAL A 183 -12.97 -1.38 -0.86
CA VAL A 183 -11.67 -2.00 -0.58
C VAL A 183 -10.91 -1.16 0.44
N THR A 184 -10.09 -1.79 1.26
CA THR A 184 -9.31 -1.07 2.27
C THR A 184 -8.07 -1.85 2.70
N ASN A 185 -6.97 -1.11 2.90
CA ASN A 185 -5.82 -1.55 3.69
C ASN A 185 -5.69 -0.59 4.89
N PRO A 186 -6.45 -0.83 5.98
CA PRO A 186 -6.47 0.07 7.13
C PRO A 186 -5.26 -0.18 8.05
N PRO A 187 -4.94 0.72 8.98
CA PRO A 187 -3.99 0.41 10.05
C PRO A 187 -4.49 -0.78 10.87
N TYR A 188 -3.68 -1.85 10.93
CA TYR A 188 -4.08 -3.12 11.56
C TYR A 188 -3.00 -3.75 12.46
N VAL A 189 -1.80 -3.16 12.54
CA VAL A 189 -0.73 -3.71 13.36
C VAL A 189 -1.03 -3.43 14.84
N PRO A 190 -1.01 -4.45 15.72
CA PRO A 190 -1.10 -4.22 17.16
C PRO A 190 0.06 -3.37 17.68
N HIS A 191 -0.19 -2.54 18.71
CA HIS A 191 0.88 -1.81 19.37
C HIS A 191 1.92 -2.78 19.93
N THR A 192 3.04 -2.91 19.24
CA THR A 192 4.17 -3.76 19.59
C THR A 192 5.47 -3.02 19.39
N THR A 193 6.53 -3.46 20.10
CA THR A 193 7.88 -2.91 19.97
C THR A 193 8.80 -3.77 19.11
N ASP A 194 8.30 -4.89 18.58
CA ASP A 194 9.11 -5.90 17.87
C ASP A 194 8.86 -5.87 16.36
N LEU A 195 9.03 -4.70 15.74
CA LEU A 195 8.92 -4.52 14.30
C LEU A 195 10.28 -4.21 13.68
N GLN A 196 10.41 -4.44 12.38
CA GLN A 196 11.59 -4.00 11.62
C GLN A 196 11.74 -2.47 11.73
N PRO A 197 12.97 -1.95 11.87
CA PRO A 197 13.21 -0.52 12.02
C PRO A 197 12.58 0.35 10.95
N GLU A 198 12.50 -0.15 9.71
CA GLU A 198 11.89 0.55 8.58
C GLU A 198 10.39 0.80 8.75
N VAL A 199 9.67 -0.06 9.48
CA VAL A 199 8.24 0.12 9.75
C VAL A 199 7.98 1.35 10.62
N TYR A 200 8.92 1.71 11.50
CA TYR A 200 8.81 2.90 12.32
C TYR A 200 9.05 4.21 11.55
N ALA A 201 9.48 4.13 10.29
CA ALA A 201 9.55 5.28 9.40
C ALA A 201 8.21 5.60 8.72
N ASP A 202 7.30 4.64 8.67
CA ASP A 202 5.92 4.87 8.27
C ASP A 202 5.16 5.65 9.36
N PRO A 203 4.14 6.46 9.00
CA PRO A 203 3.35 7.18 9.99
C PRO A 203 2.66 6.22 10.97
N PRO A 204 2.78 6.43 12.30
CA PRO A 204 2.16 5.53 13.27
C PRO A 204 0.65 5.32 13.07
N MET A 205 -0.07 6.35 12.64
CA MET A 205 -1.50 6.28 12.34
C MET A 205 -1.84 5.42 11.12
N ALA A 206 -0.87 5.18 10.23
CA ALA A 206 -1.04 4.32 9.07
C ALA A 206 -0.64 2.86 9.34
N VAL A 207 0.01 2.59 10.47
CA VAL A 207 0.51 1.27 10.85
C VAL A 207 -0.33 0.65 11.95
N PHE A 208 -0.53 1.38 13.06
CA PHE A 208 -1.08 0.81 14.28
C PHE A 208 -2.60 0.91 14.36
N GLY A 209 -3.26 -0.25 14.49
CA GLY A 209 -4.70 -0.40 14.66
C GLY A 209 -5.15 -0.54 16.12
N GLY A 210 -4.41 0.03 17.09
CA GLY A 210 -4.67 -0.10 18.53
C GLY A 210 -3.98 -1.31 19.16
N ASP A 211 -4.36 -1.66 20.39
CA ASP A 211 -3.71 -2.73 21.17
C ASP A 211 -3.88 -4.11 20.53
N THR A 212 -4.97 -4.32 19.82
CA THR A 212 -5.29 -5.60 19.15
C THR A 212 -5.17 -5.55 17.63
N GLY A 213 -4.89 -4.38 17.05
CA GLY A 213 -4.92 -4.17 15.60
C GLY A 213 -6.32 -4.06 15.00
N MET A 214 -7.38 -4.13 15.83
CA MET A 214 -8.76 -4.19 15.35
C MET A 214 -9.54 -2.88 15.46
N ASP A 215 -8.97 -1.84 16.08
CA ASP A 215 -9.73 -0.63 16.44
C ASP A 215 -10.27 0.10 15.20
N VAL A 216 -9.45 0.28 14.17
CA VAL A 216 -9.86 0.96 12.94
C VAL A 216 -10.79 0.08 12.13
N ILE A 217 -10.46 -1.21 11.97
CA ILE A 217 -11.27 -2.18 11.22
C ILE A 217 -12.69 -2.26 11.80
N THR A 218 -12.81 -2.35 13.12
CA THR A 218 -14.11 -2.43 13.81
C THR A 218 -14.99 -1.23 13.51
N ARG A 219 -14.42 -0.03 13.47
CA ARG A 219 -15.15 1.22 13.25
C ARG A 219 -15.45 1.48 11.77
N LEU A 220 -14.61 1.00 10.86
CA LEU A 220 -14.73 1.22 9.41
C LEU A 220 -15.75 0.27 8.76
N ILE A 221 -15.92 -0.97 9.23
CA ILE A 221 -16.83 -1.96 8.62
C ILE A 221 -18.27 -1.47 8.49
N PRO A 222 -18.89 -0.79 9.48
CA PRO A 222 -20.24 -0.23 9.32
C PRO A 222 -20.33 0.79 8.17
N THR A 223 -19.31 1.64 8.00
CA THR A 223 -19.23 2.59 6.87
C THR A 223 -19.12 1.84 5.53
N ALA A 224 -18.23 0.87 5.44
CA ALA A 224 -18.09 0.04 4.25
C ALA A 224 -19.40 -0.68 3.87
N ARG A 225 -20.06 -1.32 4.87
CA ARG A 225 -21.34 -2.00 4.66
C ARG A 225 -22.44 -1.07 4.15
N ARG A 226 -22.53 0.14 4.68
CA ARG A 226 -23.50 1.18 4.30
C ARG A 226 -23.29 1.64 2.84
N LEU A 227 -22.06 1.76 2.39
CA LEU A 227 -21.72 2.23 1.04
C LEU A 227 -21.98 1.16 -0.03
N LEU A 228 -21.86 -0.12 0.31
CA LEU A 228 -21.99 -1.22 -0.64
C LEU A 228 -23.40 -1.33 -1.22
N ALA A 229 -23.48 -1.47 -2.55
CA ALA A 229 -24.69 -1.88 -3.24
C ALA A 229 -25.05 -3.36 -2.94
N PRO A 230 -26.32 -3.76 -3.13
CA PRO A 230 -26.65 -5.18 -3.16
C PRO A 230 -25.81 -5.93 -4.18
N GLY A 231 -25.18 -7.03 -3.77
CA GLY A 231 -24.21 -7.77 -4.60
C GLY A 231 -22.82 -7.15 -4.69
N GLY A 232 -22.61 -5.98 -4.08
CA GLY A 232 -21.30 -5.32 -4.03
C GLY A 232 -20.29 -6.11 -3.18
N VAL A 233 -19.02 -6.01 -3.52
CA VAL A 233 -17.94 -6.76 -2.86
C VAL A 233 -17.18 -5.90 -1.84
N PHE A 234 -16.85 -6.51 -0.72
CA PHE A 234 -15.95 -5.94 0.31
C PHE A 234 -14.63 -6.68 0.30
N ALA A 235 -13.53 -5.95 0.44
CA ALA A 235 -12.20 -6.53 0.61
C ALA A 235 -11.39 -5.71 1.60
N CYS A 236 -10.79 -6.38 2.61
CA CYS A 236 -10.07 -5.74 3.70
C CYS A 236 -8.80 -6.50 4.05
N GLU A 237 -7.64 -5.83 3.99
CA GLU A 237 -6.38 -6.35 4.48
C GLU A 237 -6.36 -6.34 6.02
N HIS A 238 -5.63 -7.29 6.62
CA HIS A 238 -5.53 -7.43 8.08
C HIS A 238 -4.19 -8.07 8.47
N ASP A 239 -3.84 -7.98 9.76
CA ASP A 239 -2.72 -8.69 10.35
C ASP A 239 -2.92 -10.22 10.28
N ASP A 240 -1.84 -10.98 10.06
CA ASP A 240 -1.88 -12.44 9.92
C ASP A 240 -2.48 -13.16 11.15
N THR A 241 -2.45 -12.50 12.32
CA THR A 241 -3.01 -13.03 13.58
C THR A 241 -4.49 -12.69 13.78
N THR A 242 -5.03 -11.65 13.12
CA THR A 242 -6.39 -11.12 13.36
C THR A 242 -7.45 -11.62 12.39
N GLY A 243 -7.07 -12.42 11.39
CA GLY A 243 -7.99 -12.92 10.36
C GLY A 243 -9.32 -13.50 10.88
N PRO A 244 -9.34 -14.40 11.86
CA PRO A 244 -10.58 -14.95 12.42
C PRO A 244 -11.50 -13.89 13.03
N ASP A 245 -10.95 -12.86 13.67
CA ASP A 245 -11.71 -11.76 14.25
C ASP A 245 -12.33 -10.86 13.17
N VAL A 246 -11.57 -10.59 12.09
CA VAL A 246 -12.08 -9.83 10.93
C VAL A 246 -13.19 -10.62 10.23
N VAL A 247 -13.03 -11.92 10.00
CA VAL A 247 -14.07 -12.79 9.42
C VAL A 247 -15.36 -12.72 10.25
N LYS A 248 -15.25 -12.85 11.57
CA LYS A 248 -16.39 -12.75 12.48
C LYS A 248 -17.07 -11.39 12.39
N LEU A 249 -16.31 -10.31 12.47
CA LEU A 249 -16.81 -8.94 12.44
C LEU A 249 -17.52 -8.61 11.12
N VAL A 250 -16.97 -9.04 10.00
CA VAL A 250 -17.56 -8.86 8.65
C VAL A 250 -18.90 -9.63 8.54
N ALA A 251 -18.95 -10.85 9.06
CA ALA A 251 -20.18 -11.66 9.08
C ALA A 251 -21.26 -11.04 10.01
N GLU A 252 -20.87 -10.54 11.18
CA GLU A 252 -21.77 -9.84 12.12
C GLU A 252 -22.33 -8.53 11.55
N ALA A 253 -21.58 -7.86 10.67
CA ALA A 253 -22.06 -6.71 9.91
C ALA A 253 -23.10 -7.04 8.83
N GLY A 254 -23.44 -8.32 8.64
CA GLY A 254 -24.45 -8.79 7.68
C GLY A 254 -23.91 -8.99 6.26
N LEU A 255 -22.58 -8.99 6.08
CA LEU A 255 -21.98 -9.41 4.82
C LEU A 255 -21.93 -10.94 4.73
N ARG A 256 -22.03 -11.49 3.52
CA ARG A 256 -22.11 -12.93 3.25
C ARG A 256 -20.91 -13.43 2.46
N GLN A 257 -20.79 -14.76 2.35
CA GLN A 257 -19.70 -15.43 1.63
C GLN A 257 -18.32 -14.95 2.08
N VAL A 258 -18.20 -14.73 3.40
CA VAL A 258 -16.97 -14.23 3.99
C VAL A 258 -15.86 -15.26 3.80
N THR A 259 -14.80 -14.85 3.11
CA THR A 259 -13.66 -15.72 2.77
C THR A 259 -12.36 -15.04 3.18
N GLN A 260 -11.53 -15.79 3.90
CA GLN A 260 -10.17 -15.36 4.20
C GLN A 260 -9.20 -15.87 3.13
N HIS A 261 -8.33 -14.99 2.66
CA HIS A 261 -7.31 -15.26 1.65
C HIS A 261 -5.91 -15.21 2.25
N GLN A 262 -5.01 -15.99 1.65
CA GLN A 262 -3.60 -16.02 2.00
C GLN A 262 -2.79 -15.25 0.96
N ASP A 263 -1.67 -14.67 1.38
CA ASP A 263 -0.66 -14.14 0.48
C ASP A 263 0.18 -15.24 -0.19
N TRP A 264 1.09 -14.86 -1.09
CA TRP A 264 1.98 -15.83 -1.78
C TRP A 264 2.93 -16.58 -0.85
N ALA A 265 3.15 -16.08 0.37
CA ALA A 265 3.90 -16.77 1.41
C ALA A 265 3.03 -17.75 2.22
N GLY A 266 1.72 -17.80 1.96
CA GLY A 266 0.76 -18.67 2.65
C GLY A 266 0.28 -18.10 3.99
N GLN A 267 0.53 -16.81 4.27
CA GLN A 267 0.05 -16.14 5.47
C GLN A 267 -1.35 -15.56 5.24
N PRO A 268 -2.27 -15.65 6.22
CA PRO A 268 -3.55 -14.96 6.16
C PRO A 268 -3.32 -13.46 5.92
N ARG A 269 -4.01 -12.87 4.91
CA ARG A 269 -3.69 -11.50 4.52
C ARG A 269 -4.91 -10.60 4.33
N PHE A 270 -5.99 -11.07 3.75
CA PHE A 270 -7.17 -10.27 3.56
C PHE A 270 -8.45 -11.08 3.60
N VAL A 271 -9.54 -10.43 3.94
CA VAL A 271 -10.90 -11.00 3.97
C VAL A 271 -11.72 -10.35 2.87
N THR A 272 -12.52 -11.17 2.18
CA THR A 272 -13.52 -10.72 1.21
C THR A 272 -14.90 -11.14 1.63
N ALA A 273 -15.92 -10.36 1.19
CA ALA A 273 -17.31 -10.68 1.43
C ALA A 273 -18.22 -10.03 0.37
N ILE A 274 -19.47 -10.43 0.34
CA ILE A 274 -20.49 -9.88 -0.56
C ILE A 274 -21.61 -9.24 0.28
N CYS A 275 -22.05 -8.06 -0.12
CA CYS A 275 -23.24 -7.42 0.41
C CYS A 275 -24.49 -8.13 -0.10
N ASP A 276 -25.30 -8.68 0.80
CA ASP A 276 -26.54 -9.34 0.44
C ASP A 276 -27.54 -8.38 -0.21
N SER A 277 -28.33 -8.91 -1.13
CA SER A 277 -29.53 -8.20 -1.59
C SER A 277 -30.46 -8.05 -0.38
N THR A 278 -30.73 -6.84 0.04
CA THR A 278 -31.84 -6.61 0.97
C THR A 278 -33.14 -7.06 0.30
N ASP A 279 -33.75 -8.12 0.84
CA ASP A 279 -35.14 -8.48 0.51
C ASP A 279 -36.09 -7.32 0.78
#